data_75b22f5338e54b5b6a3bab3a861bc6bb
#
_entry.id   75b22f5338e54b5b6a3bab3a861bc6bb
#
_cell.length_a   1.000
_cell.length_b   1.000
_cell.length_c   1.000
_cell.angle_alpha   90.00
_cell.angle_beta   90.00
_cell.angle_gamma   90.00
#
_symmetry.space_group_name_H-M   'P 1'
#
loop_
_entity.id
_entity.type
_entity.pdbx_description
1 polymer ?
#
loop_
_entity_poly.entity_id
_entity_poly.type
_entity_poly.pdbx_seq_one_letter_code
_entity_poly.pdbx_strand_id
1 'polypeptide(L)'
;MLDKSYWIAPQTDMGDIAPEFVKTFEIHKKVSRAQLTITAMGVYTARLNGQRIGDFILAPGWTNYEKRLQVQRYDVTEMLGKENTLTVLVGKGWCRGAMPSRDYNVWADCSAIIGELTVEYTDGSTESFITDESWLVNKSAVIYSDIYNGEYYDARGIEYPPQNVCVKDLPRHILIEQEGVYIKEHGRIKPVRYIVTPRGEHVLDFGKNMTGYVEFELDTGYGEKVVISHAETLDKYGNFYTANLRTARARVEYISKKGRQTYKPNFTFMGFRYIRLDDYPGKIEPEKFTAIEVYSDIKRTGHFSCSNELVNRLYGNVIQSQKSNYLDVPTDCPQRDERLGWTGDAQVFVKTASYNFDVERFFAKWLADLASEQYDFGGVPNIIPNAMRKTIPPDDKHWCQCAAWGDACVICPWQIYLTYGNKEILERQIQSMKKWVEGVRRSGDNEYLWNSGRMLGDWLATDASDGSWNGGSDQYF
;
A
#
# COMPACT_ATOMS: atom_id res chain seq x y z
N MET A 1 15.96 17.96 5.61
CA MET A 1 16.12 16.55 5.15
C MET A 1 16.34 16.57 3.65
N LEU A 2 17.40 15.95 3.12
CA LEU A 2 17.75 15.91 1.70
C LEU A 2 17.95 17.30 1.05
N ASP A 3 18.54 18.24 1.78
CA ASP A 3 18.61 19.66 1.35
C ASP A 3 19.51 19.90 0.13
N LYS A 4 20.48 19.00 -0.07
CA LYS A 4 21.40 19.04 -1.21
C LYS A 4 20.92 18.26 -2.44
N SER A 5 19.96 17.35 -2.25
CA SER A 5 19.43 16.47 -3.30
C SER A 5 18.34 17.17 -4.12
N TYR A 6 18.12 16.72 -5.31
CA TYR A 6 17.06 17.23 -6.20
C TYR A 6 16.03 16.14 -6.47
N TRP A 7 14.76 16.52 -6.60
CA TRP A 7 13.78 15.63 -7.21
C TRP A 7 14.16 15.42 -8.68
N ILE A 8 14.32 14.17 -9.07
CA ILE A 8 14.58 13.79 -10.46
C ILE A 8 13.47 12.90 -10.99
N ALA A 9 13.13 13.13 -12.26
CA ALA A 9 12.13 12.33 -13.00
C ALA A 9 12.67 12.02 -14.40
N PRO A 10 12.10 11.06 -15.13
CA PRO A 10 12.43 10.86 -16.54
C PRO A 10 12.23 12.13 -17.34
N GLN A 11 13.20 12.48 -18.21
CA GLN A 11 13.07 13.65 -19.09
C GLN A 11 11.94 13.46 -20.10
N THR A 12 11.74 12.25 -20.58
CA THR A 12 10.66 11.89 -21.50
C THR A 12 9.69 10.94 -20.81
N ASP A 13 8.39 11.15 -21.01
CA ASP A 13 7.36 10.28 -20.45
C ASP A 13 7.57 8.81 -20.89
N MET A 14 7.54 7.91 -19.95
CA MET A 14 7.69 6.46 -20.17
C MET A 14 6.33 5.72 -20.26
N GLY A 15 5.23 6.45 -20.20
CA GLY A 15 3.88 5.88 -20.20
C GLY A 15 3.63 5.03 -18.96
N ASP A 16 3.24 3.78 -19.20
CA ASP A 16 2.96 2.81 -18.12
C ASP A 16 4.20 2.09 -17.60
N ILE A 17 5.33 2.16 -18.33
CA ILE A 17 6.55 1.45 -17.96
C ILE A 17 7.17 2.08 -16.71
N ALA A 18 7.49 1.24 -15.73
CA ALA A 18 8.15 1.69 -14.50
C ALA A 18 9.57 2.18 -14.81
N PRO A 19 9.93 3.44 -14.47
CA PRO A 19 11.29 3.95 -14.64
C PRO A 19 12.25 3.27 -13.64
N GLU A 20 13.43 2.91 -14.12
CA GLU A 20 14.55 2.47 -13.31
C GLU A 20 15.66 3.51 -13.33
N PHE A 21 15.78 4.30 -12.27
CA PHE A 21 16.83 5.29 -12.10
C PHE A 21 18.14 4.60 -11.76
N VAL A 22 19.25 5.06 -12.36
CA VAL A 22 20.57 4.44 -12.24
C VAL A 22 21.63 5.49 -11.96
N LYS A 23 22.49 5.20 -10.97
CA LYS A 23 23.70 5.95 -10.66
C LYS A 23 24.87 5.01 -10.50
N THR A 24 25.94 5.22 -11.27
CA THR A 24 27.24 4.56 -11.08
C THR A 24 28.20 5.50 -10.38
N PHE A 25 29.02 4.98 -9.47
CA PHE A 25 30.02 5.73 -8.73
C PHE A 25 31.13 4.82 -8.20
N GLU A 26 32.28 5.42 -7.86
CA GLU A 26 33.41 4.71 -7.31
C GLU A 26 33.71 5.13 -5.89
N ILE A 27 34.19 4.18 -5.06
CA ILE A 27 34.65 4.40 -3.71
C ILE A 27 36.16 4.11 -3.68
N HIS A 28 36.94 5.12 -3.30
CA HIS A 28 38.41 5.02 -3.31
C HIS A 28 39.03 4.87 -1.92
N LYS A 29 38.24 5.01 -0.86
CA LYS A 29 38.72 4.95 0.52
C LYS A 29 38.00 3.82 1.28
N LYS A 30 38.55 3.43 2.41
CA LYS A 30 37.95 2.44 3.27
C LYS A 30 36.70 3.03 3.96
N VAL A 31 35.55 2.42 3.71
CA VAL A 31 34.26 2.83 4.29
C VAL A 31 34.22 2.44 5.77
N SER A 32 33.73 3.34 6.58
CA SER A 32 33.38 3.14 8.01
C SER A 32 31.87 2.92 8.15
N ARG A 33 31.07 3.73 7.46
CA ARG A 33 29.60 3.64 7.47
C ARG A 33 29.03 4.21 6.17
N ALA A 34 27.92 3.64 5.71
CA ALA A 34 27.18 4.21 4.59
C ALA A 34 25.67 4.13 4.82
N GLN A 35 24.96 5.22 4.53
CA GLN A 35 23.53 5.32 4.70
C GLN A 35 22.85 5.88 3.45
N LEU A 36 21.87 5.14 2.92
CA LEU A 36 20.97 5.64 1.88
C LEU A 36 19.74 6.24 2.55
N THR A 37 19.46 7.53 2.26
CA THR A 37 18.24 8.25 2.61
C THR A 37 17.46 8.52 1.34
N ILE A 38 16.21 8.03 1.19
CA ILE A 38 15.51 8.06 -0.09
C ILE A 38 13.98 8.04 0.09
N THR A 39 13.28 8.63 -0.88
CA THR A 39 11.83 8.48 -1.08
C THR A 39 11.45 8.64 -2.55
N ALA A 40 10.17 8.41 -2.89
CA ALA A 40 9.67 8.50 -4.26
C ALA A 40 8.24 9.04 -4.33
N MET A 41 7.91 9.69 -5.45
CA MET A 41 6.53 9.87 -5.91
C MET A 41 6.11 8.63 -6.69
N GLY A 42 5.52 7.68 -5.99
CA GLY A 42 5.22 6.32 -6.39
C GLY A 42 5.61 5.34 -5.31
N VAL A 43 5.70 4.05 -5.64
CA VAL A 43 6.27 3.02 -4.77
C VAL A 43 7.59 2.55 -5.36
N TYR A 44 8.61 2.30 -4.54
CA TYR A 44 9.94 2.00 -5.06
C TYR A 44 10.58 0.76 -4.47
N THR A 45 11.54 0.22 -5.22
CA THR A 45 12.53 -0.76 -4.76
C THR A 45 13.91 -0.26 -5.15
N ALA A 46 14.81 -0.16 -4.18
CA ALA A 46 16.21 0.21 -4.42
C ALA A 46 17.13 -1.03 -4.37
N ARG A 47 18.17 -1.02 -5.19
CA ARG A 47 19.23 -2.05 -5.20
C ARG A 47 20.59 -1.38 -5.28
N LEU A 48 21.55 -1.95 -4.56
CA LEU A 48 22.96 -1.58 -4.66
C LEU A 48 23.75 -2.81 -5.10
N ASN A 49 24.45 -2.69 -6.21
CA ASN A 49 25.21 -3.80 -6.81
C ASN A 49 24.37 -5.05 -7.06
N GLY A 50 23.10 -4.84 -7.49
CA GLY A 50 22.13 -5.89 -7.75
C GLY A 50 21.42 -6.45 -6.50
N GLN A 51 21.91 -6.19 -5.29
CA GLN A 51 21.28 -6.62 -4.05
C GLN A 51 20.17 -5.64 -3.64
N ARG A 52 19.01 -6.16 -3.21
CA ARG A 52 17.91 -5.34 -2.71
C ARG A 52 18.30 -4.65 -1.40
N ILE A 53 17.98 -3.35 -1.30
CA ILE A 53 18.15 -2.55 -0.09
C ILE A 53 16.87 -2.62 0.74
N GLY A 54 16.98 -3.13 1.96
CA GLY A 54 15.86 -3.25 2.89
C GLY A 54 14.80 -4.28 2.48
N ASP A 55 13.80 -4.44 3.33
CA ASP A 55 12.70 -5.40 3.19
C ASP A 55 11.30 -4.76 3.16
N PHE A 56 11.23 -3.43 3.13
CA PHE A 56 9.99 -2.70 3.02
C PHE A 56 9.36 -2.90 1.63
N ILE A 57 8.17 -3.51 1.61
CA ILE A 57 7.38 -3.72 0.41
C ILE A 57 6.51 -2.47 0.18
N LEU A 58 6.45 -1.98 -1.08
CA LEU A 58 5.69 -0.79 -1.45
C LEU A 58 6.14 0.49 -0.70
N ALA A 59 7.45 0.61 -0.38
CA ALA A 59 8.00 1.87 0.14
C ALA A 59 7.73 3.02 -0.85
N PRO A 60 7.48 4.25 -0.40
CA PRO A 60 7.55 4.78 0.94
C PRO A 60 6.30 4.55 1.79
N GLY A 61 5.33 3.79 1.34
CA GLY A 61 4.02 3.61 1.94
C GLY A 61 3.00 4.62 1.45
N TRP A 62 1.80 4.60 2.02
CA TRP A 62 0.69 5.44 1.60
C TRP A 62 0.39 6.54 2.60
N THR A 63 0.62 7.78 2.21
CA THR A 63 0.25 9.01 2.91
C THR A 63 -0.46 9.95 1.93
N ASN A 64 -0.89 11.12 2.38
CA ASN A 64 -1.22 12.19 1.45
C ASN A 64 0.09 12.80 0.93
N TYR A 65 0.51 12.37 -0.25
CA TYR A 65 1.79 12.76 -0.86
C TYR A 65 1.94 14.27 -1.16
N GLU A 66 0.91 15.08 -0.98
CA GLU A 66 1.03 16.54 -1.05
C GLU A 66 1.29 17.19 0.30
N LYS A 67 1.05 16.48 1.40
CA LYS A 67 1.18 17.02 2.77
C LYS A 67 2.25 16.31 3.59
N ARG A 68 2.42 15.02 3.37
CA ARG A 68 3.30 14.16 4.15
C ARG A 68 3.86 13.06 3.25
N LEU A 69 5.17 12.96 3.14
CA LEU A 69 5.84 11.90 2.38
C LEU A 69 6.98 11.32 3.20
N GLN A 70 6.88 10.05 3.54
CA GLN A 70 7.84 9.36 4.38
C GLN A 70 9.16 9.13 3.65
N VAL A 71 10.27 9.38 4.32
CA VAL A 71 11.63 9.15 3.86
C VAL A 71 12.22 7.95 4.61
N GLN A 72 12.76 6.99 3.87
CA GLN A 72 13.39 5.81 4.45
C GLN A 72 14.90 6.01 4.57
N ARG A 73 15.49 5.38 5.59
CA ARG A 73 16.94 5.33 5.82
C ARG A 73 17.38 3.87 5.91
N TYR A 74 18.39 3.54 5.12
CA TYR A 74 18.93 2.18 5.06
C TYR A 74 20.44 2.21 5.31
N ASP A 75 20.92 1.36 6.20
CA ASP A 75 22.35 1.06 6.28
C ASP A 75 22.76 0.19 5.09
N VAL A 76 23.70 0.65 4.31
CA VAL A 76 24.22 -0.03 3.11
C VAL A 76 25.73 -0.23 3.16
N THR A 77 26.31 -0.13 4.36
CA THR A 77 27.77 -0.19 4.59
C THR A 77 28.41 -1.41 3.95
N GLU A 78 27.84 -2.60 4.21
CA GLU A 78 28.37 -3.89 3.75
C GLU A 78 28.03 -4.19 2.26
N MET A 79 27.24 -3.32 1.61
CA MET A 79 26.83 -3.50 0.22
C MET A 79 27.76 -2.78 -0.77
N LEU A 80 28.64 -1.89 -0.27
CA LEU A 80 29.54 -1.10 -1.11
C LEU A 80 30.79 -1.87 -1.53
N GLY A 81 31.14 -1.74 -2.82
CA GLY A 81 32.40 -2.17 -3.40
C GLY A 81 33.25 -0.98 -3.85
N LYS A 82 34.29 -1.25 -4.65
CA LYS A 82 35.07 -0.19 -5.31
C LYS A 82 34.24 0.50 -6.38
N GLU A 83 33.62 -0.27 -7.26
CA GLU A 83 32.69 0.19 -8.29
C GLU A 83 31.27 -0.14 -7.83
N ASN A 84 30.36 0.82 -7.93
CA ASN A 84 28.99 0.67 -7.41
C ASN A 84 27.96 1.13 -8.43
N THR A 85 26.83 0.42 -8.42
CA THR A 85 25.64 0.77 -9.17
C THR A 85 24.44 0.78 -8.23
N LEU A 86 23.88 1.97 -8.00
CA LEU A 86 22.63 2.16 -7.28
C LEU A 86 21.50 2.25 -8.31
N THR A 87 20.49 1.38 -8.19
CA THR A 87 19.30 1.40 -9.02
C THR A 87 18.06 1.61 -8.16
N VAL A 88 17.11 2.40 -8.66
CA VAL A 88 15.83 2.67 -8.00
C VAL A 88 14.72 2.49 -9.02
N LEU A 89 13.97 1.39 -8.89
CA LEU A 89 12.81 1.09 -9.71
C LEU A 89 11.57 1.67 -9.05
N VAL A 90 10.72 2.41 -9.83
CA VAL A 90 9.55 3.11 -9.29
C VAL A 90 8.29 2.69 -10.02
N GLY A 91 7.36 2.05 -9.27
CA GLY A 91 6.01 1.74 -9.72
C GLY A 91 5.02 2.85 -9.38
N LYS A 92 3.83 2.82 -10.00
CA LYS A 92 2.79 3.83 -9.79
C LYS A 92 2.29 3.87 -8.34
N GLY A 93 2.09 2.70 -7.72
CA GLY A 93 1.56 2.56 -6.37
C GLY A 93 0.26 3.33 -6.16
N TRP A 94 0.04 3.78 -4.93
CA TRP A 94 -1.13 4.63 -4.59
C TRP A 94 -1.01 6.05 -5.17
N CYS A 95 0.21 6.54 -5.36
CA CYS A 95 0.46 7.92 -5.81
C CYS A 95 -0.11 8.20 -7.20
N ARG A 96 0.08 7.27 -8.13
CA ARG A 96 -0.23 7.43 -9.55
C ARG A 96 -1.12 6.33 -10.13
N GLY A 97 -1.30 5.20 -9.44
CA GLY A 97 -2.12 4.08 -9.85
C GLY A 97 -3.62 4.40 -9.83
N ALA A 98 -4.42 3.41 -10.22
CA ALA A 98 -5.87 3.51 -10.15
C ALA A 98 -6.34 3.71 -8.70
N MET A 99 -7.29 4.63 -8.54
CA MET A 99 -8.03 4.87 -7.31
C MET A 99 -9.52 4.64 -7.58
N PRO A 100 -10.37 4.56 -6.53
CA PRO A 100 -11.81 4.47 -6.70
C PRO A 100 -12.31 5.55 -7.67
N SER A 101 -13.41 5.30 -8.36
CA SER A 101 -13.93 6.16 -9.45
C SER A 101 -13.05 6.20 -10.70
N ARG A 102 -12.05 5.30 -10.80
CA ARG A 102 -11.08 5.21 -11.92
C ARG A 102 -10.22 6.45 -12.07
N ASP A 103 -10.00 7.18 -11.00
CA ASP A 103 -9.04 8.27 -10.96
C ASP A 103 -7.60 7.72 -11.00
N TYR A 104 -6.74 8.42 -11.72
CA TYR A 104 -5.30 8.15 -11.80
C TYR A 104 -4.52 9.40 -11.44
N ASN A 105 -3.25 9.24 -11.08
CA ASN A 105 -2.36 10.36 -10.77
C ASN A 105 -2.93 11.30 -9.71
N VAL A 106 -3.53 10.72 -8.64
CA VAL A 106 -4.23 11.53 -7.62
C VAL A 106 -3.30 12.52 -6.93
N TRP A 107 -2.05 12.14 -6.71
CA TRP A 107 -1.09 12.97 -5.98
C TRP A 107 0.11 13.45 -6.81
N ALA A 108 0.43 12.82 -7.94
CA ALA A 108 1.52 13.24 -8.82
C ALA A 108 1.31 12.83 -10.26
N ASP A 109 1.81 13.63 -11.20
CA ASP A 109 1.71 13.36 -12.65
C ASP A 109 2.88 12.54 -13.18
N CYS A 110 4.00 12.48 -12.46
CA CYS A 110 5.18 11.71 -12.86
C CYS A 110 5.76 10.91 -11.69
N SER A 111 6.44 9.82 -12.02
CA SER A 111 7.29 9.12 -11.06
C SER A 111 8.58 9.91 -10.87
N ALA A 112 8.95 10.17 -9.62
CA ALA A 112 10.16 10.91 -9.28
C ALA A 112 10.81 10.32 -8.03
N ILE A 113 12.12 10.51 -7.88
CA ILE A 113 12.86 10.15 -6.67
C ILE A 113 13.64 11.34 -6.13
N ILE A 114 13.86 11.34 -4.82
CA ILE A 114 14.84 12.20 -4.14
C ILE A 114 15.60 11.37 -3.13
N GLY A 115 16.92 11.44 -3.11
CA GLY A 115 17.74 10.66 -2.20
C GLY A 115 19.18 11.11 -2.13
N GLU A 116 19.86 10.61 -1.09
CA GLU A 116 21.27 10.84 -0.82
C GLU A 116 21.87 9.56 -0.23
N LEU A 117 22.96 9.09 -0.80
CA LEU A 117 23.84 8.10 -0.20
C LEU A 117 25.01 8.83 0.45
N THR A 118 25.08 8.82 1.77
CA THR A 118 26.19 9.39 2.53
C THR A 118 27.14 8.28 2.92
N VAL A 119 28.44 8.45 2.62
CA VAL A 119 29.53 7.52 2.95
C VAL A 119 30.50 8.21 3.90
N GLU A 120 30.72 7.59 5.03
CA GLU A 120 31.75 7.99 6.03
C GLU A 120 32.97 7.08 5.88
N TYR A 121 34.14 7.66 5.80
CA TYR A 121 35.37 6.93 5.65
C TYR A 121 36.12 6.77 6.99
N THR A 122 37.01 5.79 7.07
CA THR A 122 37.80 5.53 8.30
C THR A 122 38.80 6.66 8.64
N ASP A 123 39.07 7.56 7.70
CA ASP A 123 39.89 8.76 7.93
C ASP A 123 39.06 9.96 8.46
N GLY A 124 37.75 9.75 8.72
CA GLY A 124 36.83 10.78 9.20
C GLY A 124 36.26 11.69 8.11
N SER A 125 36.67 11.52 6.85
CA SER A 125 36.07 12.27 5.72
C SER A 125 34.72 11.67 5.33
N THR A 126 33.87 12.50 4.70
CA THR A 126 32.54 12.08 4.20
C THR A 126 32.39 12.42 2.73
N GLU A 127 31.62 11.59 2.01
CA GLU A 127 31.23 11.82 0.63
C GLU A 127 29.74 11.57 0.47
N SER A 128 29.08 12.33 -0.42
CA SER A 128 27.66 12.20 -0.67
C SER A 128 27.37 12.06 -2.16
N PHE A 129 26.57 11.04 -2.50
CA PHE A 129 26.03 10.84 -3.84
C PHE A 129 24.54 11.19 -3.79
N ILE A 130 24.21 12.34 -4.35
CA ILE A 130 22.83 12.89 -4.32
C ILE A 130 22.09 12.58 -5.61
N THR A 131 20.78 12.66 -5.58
CA THR A 131 19.97 12.70 -6.80
C THR A 131 20.13 14.07 -7.49
N ASP A 132 20.60 14.04 -8.73
CA ASP A 132 20.86 15.20 -9.58
C ASP A 132 20.81 14.79 -11.07
N GLU A 133 21.14 15.71 -11.97
CA GLU A 133 21.13 15.51 -13.43
C GLU A 133 22.15 14.49 -13.94
N SER A 134 23.09 14.03 -13.10
CA SER A 134 24.09 13.01 -13.47
C SER A 134 23.54 11.58 -13.41
N TRP A 135 22.29 11.39 -12.97
CA TRP A 135 21.60 10.11 -13.03
C TRP A 135 21.09 9.83 -14.43
N LEU A 136 20.96 8.57 -14.74
CA LEU A 136 20.26 8.08 -15.93
C LEU A 136 18.98 7.35 -15.52
N VAL A 137 18.08 7.15 -16.47
CA VAL A 137 16.86 6.38 -16.27
C VAL A 137 16.61 5.46 -17.45
N ASN A 138 16.31 4.19 -17.14
CA ASN A 138 15.97 3.14 -18.09
C ASN A 138 14.48 2.82 -18.07
N LYS A 139 13.96 2.33 -19.18
CA LYS A 139 12.71 1.57 -19.20
C LYS A 139 12.97 0.20 -18.59
N SER A 140 12.25 -0.16 -17.55
CA SER A 140 12.43 -1.45 -16.89
C SER A 140 11.63 -2.56 -17.56
N ALA A 141 11.81 -3.79 -17.05
CA ALA A 141 10.99 -4.93 -17.43
C ALA A 141 9.56 -4.90 -16.85
N VAL A 142 9.25 -4.00 -15.91
CA VAL A 142 7.88 -3.76 -15.41
C VAL A 142 7.18 -2.85 -16.39
N ILE A 143 6.44 -3.44 -17.31
CA ILE A 143 5.73 -2.73 -18.40
C ILE A 143 4.50 -1.98 -17.88
N TYR A 144 3.87 -2.53 -16.83
CA TYR A 144 2.73 -1.94 -16.15
C TYR A 144 2.70 -2.39 -14.70
N SER A 145 2.33 -1.49 -13.78
CA SER A 145 2.06 -1.84 -12.39
C SER A 145 0.95 -0.97 -11.80
N ASP A 146 0.09 -1.60 -10.99
CA ASP A 146 -1.06 -0.94 -10.37
C ASP A 146 -1.52 -1.76 -9.16
N ILE A 147 -1.93 -1.09 -8.09
CA ILE A 147 -2.36 -1.77 -6.85
C ILE A 147 -3.60 -2.66 -7.09
N TYR A 148 -4.58 -2.21 -7.89
CA TYR A 148 -5.82 -2.95 -8.14
C TYR A 148 -5.72 -3.89 -9.33
N ASN A 149 -5.03 -3.46 -10.39
CA ASN A 149 -5.03 -4.17 -11.65
C ASN A 149 -3.93 -5.22 -11.74
N GLY A 150 -2.85 -5.05 -10.97
CA GLY A 150 -1.75 -6.00 -10.93
C GLY A 150 -0.51 -5.53 -11.68
N GLU A 151 0.26 -6.49 -12.19
CA GLU A 151 1.57 -6.20 -12.81
C GLU A 151 1.75 -6.98 -14.11
N TYR A 152 2.30 -6.32 -15.13
CA TYR A 152 2.79 -6.93 -16.35
C TYR A 152 4.32 -6.78 -16.40
N TYR A 153 5.03 -7.90 -16.52
CA TYR A 153 6.48 -7.98 -16.53
C TYR A 153 6.97 -8.71 -17.79
N ASP A 154 7.95 -8.12 -18.48
CA ASP A 154 8.57 -8.70 -19.65
C ASP A 154 10.04 -9.07 -19.37
N ALA A 155 10.29 -10.37 -19.13
CA ALA A 155 11.62 -10.87 -18.79
C ALA A 155 12.54 -11.06 -20.00
N ARG A 156 12.10 -10.76 -21.23
CA ARG A 156 12.88 -11.00 -22.44
C ARG A 156 14.17 -10.18 -22.54
N GLY A 157 14.33 -9.19 -21.66
CA GLY A 157 15.52 -8.36 -21.63
C GLY A 157 15.58 -7.40 -22.82
N ILE A 158 14.44 -6.79 -23.17
CA ILE A 158 14.41 -5.76 -24.22
C ILE A 158 15.17 -4.54 -23.70
N GLU A 159 16.32 -4.28 -24.30
CA GLU A 159 17.13 -3.13 -23.98
C GLU A 159 16.61 -1.87 -24.67
N TYR A 160 16.49 -0.82 -23.90
CA TYR A 160 16.21 0.52 -24.37
C TYR A 160 17.42 1.41 -24.09
N PRO A 161 17.75 2.38 -24.96
CA PRO A 161 18.82 3.32 -24.65
C PRO A 161 18.51 4.08 -23.37
N PRO A 162 19.49 4.28 -22.46
CA PRO A 162 19.32 5.11 -21.29
C PRO A 162 18.88 6.53 -21.68
N GLN A 163 18.05 7.12 -20.85
CA GLN A 163 17.58 8.49 -21.00
C GLN A 163 18.16 9.34 -19.86
N ASN A 164 18.26 10.63 -20.11
CA ASN A 164 18.59 11.61 -19.08
C ASN A 164 17.39 11.77 -18.13
N VAL A 165 17.68 12.16 -16.92
CA VAL A 165 16.68 12.66 -15.96
C VAL A 165 16.55 14.16 -16.10
N CYS A 166 15.46 14.72 -15.58
CA CYS A 166 15.31 16.17 -15.38
C CYS A 166 15.00 16.45 -13.91
N VAL A 167 15.50 17.58 -13.42
CA VAL A 167 15.14 18.09 -12.10
C VAL A 167 13.71 18.60 -12.13
N LYS A 168 12.94 18.25 -11.07
CA LYS A 168 11.57 18.70 -10.86
C LYS A 168 11.46 19.58 -9.63
N ASP A 169 10.66 20.62 -9.75
CA ASP A 169 10.31 21.47 -8.61
C ASP A 169 9.12 20.84 -7.86
N LEU A 170 9.43 19.83 -7.03
CA LEU A 170 8.45 19.18 -6.16
C LEU A 170 8.70 19.58 -4.70
N PRO A 171 7.65 19.63 -3.86
CA PRO A 171 7.75 20.15 -2.51
C PRO A 171 8.66 19.27 -1.64
N ARG A 172 9.53 19.91 -0.83
CA ARG A 172 10.40 19.25 0.15
C ARG A 172 9.89 19.38 1.58
N HIS A 173 9.03 20.37 1.84
CA HIS A 173 8.46 20.59 3.17
C HIS A 173 7.52 19.45 3.62
N ILE A 174 7.07 18.61 2.68
CA ILE A 174 6.25 17.42 2.94
C ILE A 174 7.08 16.22 3.41
N LEU A 175 8.41 16.26 3.27
CA LEU A 175 9.30 15.16 3.63
C LEU A 175 9.35 14.98 5.15
N ILE A 176 8.98 13.79 5.61
CA ILE A 176 8.97 13.43 7.02
C ILE A 176 9.78 12.14 7.23
N GLU A 177 10.29 11.95 8.45
CA GLU A 177 10.88 10.66 8.84
C GLU A 177 9.82 9.56 8.79
N GLN A 178 10.26 8.32 8.55
CA GLN A 178 9.39 7.15 8.57
C GLN A 178 8.75 6.97 9.96
N GLU A 179 7.43 7.08 10.04
CA GLU A 179 6.68 6.99 11.31
C GLU A 179 6.00 5.63 11.48
N GLY A 180 5.37 5.13 10.42
CA GLY A 180 4.61 3.87 10.47
C GLY A 180 5.46 2.62 10.56
N VAL A 181 4.80 1.48 10.57
CA VAL A 181 5.44 0.16 10.46
C VAL A 181 5.58 -0.22 8.99
N TYR A 182 6.65 -0.95 8.67
CA TYR A 182 6.89 -1.38 7.29
C TYR A 182 5.91 -2.45 6.85
N ILE A 183 5.49 -2.41 5.60
CA ILE A 183 4.86 -3.55 4.94
C ILE A 183 5.95 -4.57 4.64
N LYS A 184 5.73 -5.83 5.00
CA LYS A 184 6.70 -6.92 4.78
C LYS A 184 6.08 -8.18 4.21
N GLU A 185 6.93 -9.03 3.65
CA GLU A 185 6.59 -10.42 3.39
C GLU A 185 6.65 -11.22 4.68
N HIS A 186 5.65 -12.06 4.91
CA HIS A 186 5.54 -12.90 6.11
C HIS A 186 5.45 -14.38 5.75
N GLY A 187 4.24 -14.94 5.66
CA GLY A 187 4.03 -16.36 5.38
C GLY A 187 4.31 -16.75 3.92
N ARG A 188 4.85 -17.95 3.73
CA ARG A 188 5.03 -18.59 2.42
C ARG A 188 4.20 -19.86 2.39
N ILE A 189 3.20 -19.94 1.51
CA ILE A 189 2.13 -20.96 1.55
C ILE A 189 2.07 -21.66 0.19
N LYS A 190 2.16 -22.98 0.22
CA LYS A 190 1.97 -23.81 -0.97
C LYS A 190 0.48 -24.06 -1.21
N PRO A 191 0.06 -24.29 -2.46
CA PRO A 191 -1.31 -24.72 -2.74
C PRO A 191 -1.64 -26.01 -2.00
N VAL A 192 -2.81 -26.05 -1.38
CA VAL A 192 -3.34 -27.25 -0.70
C VAL A 192 -4.13 -28.13 -1.66
N ARG A 193 -4.56 -27.56 -2.80
CA ARG A 193 -5.35 -28.29 -3.80
C ARG A 193 -5.21 -27.69 -5.19
N TYR A 194 -5.13 -28.53 -6.20
CA TYR A 194 -5.32 -28.18 -7.61
C TYR A 194 -6.70 -28.60 -8.07
N ILE A 195 -7.44 -27.71 -8.69
CA ILE A 195 -8.84 -27.88 -9.09
C ILE A 195 -8.94 -27.60 -10.59
N VAL A 196 -9.60 -28.52 -11.31
CA VAL A 196 -10.15 -28.21 -12.63
C VAL A 196 -11.63 -27.94 -12.41
N THR A 197 -12.06 -26.72 -12.67
CA THR A 197 -13.45 -26.29 -12.42
C THR A 197 -14.41 -26.92 -13.42
N PRO A 198 -15.73 -26.90 -13.18
CA PRO A 198 -16.72 -27.36 -14.18
C PRO A 198 -16.63 -26.64 -15.52
N ARG A 199 -16.07 -25.42 -15.57
CA ARG A 199 -15.79 -24.69 -16.82
C ARG A 199 -14.44 -25.02 -17.46
N GLY A 200 -13.67 -25.96 -16.88
CA GLY A 200 -12.34 -26.33 -17.35
C GLY A 200 -11.22 -25.37 -16.92
N GLU A 201 -11.47 -24.49 -15.96
CA GLU A 201 -10.46 -23.53 -15.47
C GLU A 201 -9.46 -24.23 -14.53
N HIS A 202 -8.18 -23.92 -14.66
CA HIS A 202 -7.10 -24.44 -13.83
C HIS A 202 -6.89 -23.55 -12.63
N VAL A 203 -7.25 -24.00 -11.43
CA VAL A 203 -7.27 -23.22 -10.19
C VAL A 203 -6.40 -23.86 -9.12
N LEU A 204 -5.59 -23.04 -8.43
CA LEU A 204 -4.87 -23.44 -7.22
C LEU A 204 -5.52 -22.80 -5.99
N ASP A 205 -5.84 -23.64 -4.97
CA ASP A 205 -6.40 -23.23 -3.68
C ASP A 205 -5.28 -23.21 -2.62
N PHE A 206 -5.04 -22.05 -1.99
CA PHE A 206 -4.05 -21.88 -0.92
C PHE A 206 -4.63 -22.13 0.49
N GLY A 207 -5.91 -22.53 0.59
CA GLY A 207 -6.53 -22.97 1.84
C GLY A 207 -7.05 -21.85 2.73
N LYS A 208 -6.58 -20.61 2.59
CA LYS A 208 -7.05 -19.44 3.35
C LYS A 208 -7.05 -18.18 2.50
N ASN A 209 -7.94 -17.25 2.84
CA ASN A 209 -7.91 -15.90 2.25
C ASN A 209 -6.79 -15.06 2.86
N MET A 210 -6.06 -14.30 2.04
CA MET A 210 -4.92 -13.49 2.47
C MET A 210 -4.68 -12.31 1.53
N THR A 211 -3.89 -11.34 1.97
CA THR A 211 -3.26 -10.35 1.09
C THR A 211 -1.85 -10.75 0.73
N GLY A 212 -1.44 -10.43 -0.48
CA GLY A 212 -0.11 -10.71 -0.99
C GLY A 212 -0.08 -10.95 -2.48
N TYR A 213 0.81 -11.81 -2.92
CA TYR A 213 0.99 -12.18 -4.32
C TYR A 213 1.55 -13.61 -4.42
N VAL A 214 1.59 -14.13 -5.65
CA VAL A 214 2.14 -15.46 -5.91
C VAL A 214 3.51 -15.35 -6.55
N GLU A 215 4.48 -16.03 -5.95
CA GLU A 215 5.76 -16.35 -6.57
C GLU A 215 5.64 -17.67 -7.32
N PHE A 216 6.20 -17.73 -8.52
CA PHE A 216 6.20 -18.97 -9.31
C PHE A 216 7.54 -19.20 -9.98
N GLU A 217 7.85 -20.49 -10.20
CA GLU A 217 9.04 -20.96 -10.90
C GLU A 217 8.64 -21.48 -12.28
N LEU A 218 9.49 -21.18 -13.27
CA LEU A 218 9.34 -21.63 -14.65
C LEU A 218 10.68 -22.21 -15.16
N ASP A 219 10.57 -23.18 -16.05
CA ASP A 219 11.67 -23.56 -16.95
C ASP A 219 11.06 -23.71 -18.35
N THR A 220 11.24 -22.70 -19.19
CA THR A 220 10.47 -22.57 -20.42
C THR A 220 11.23 -21.90 -21.56
N GLY A 221 10.63 -21.88 -22.75
CA GLY A 221 11.13 -21.18 -23.93
C GLY A 221 11.20 -19.67 -23.77
N TYR A 222 11.68 -18.98 -24.79
CA TYR A 222 11.71 -17.54 -24.87
C TYR A 222 10.36 -17.02 -25.35
N GLY A 223 9.79 -16.03 -24.64
CA GLY A 223 8.55 -15.35 -25.04
C GLY A 223 7.27 -16.09 -24.67
N GLU A 224 7.36 -17.15 -23.88
CA GLU A 224 6.17 -17.85 -23.35
C GLU A 224 5.43 -16.98 -22.34
N LYS A 225 4.11 -17.06 -22.36
CA LYS A 225 3.26 -16.23 -21.51
C LYS A 225 2.74 -16.99 -20.30
N VAL A 226 2.74 -16.30 -19.13
CA VAL A 226 2.05 -16.72 -17.91
C VAL A 226 1.06 -15.66 -17.51
N VAL A 227 -0.18 -16.05 -17.26
CA VAL A 227 -1.25 -15.16 -16.83
C VAL A 227 -1.95 -15.76 -15.62
N ILE A 228 -1.92 -15.03 -14.51
CA ILE A 228 -2.48 -15.43 -13.22
C ILE A 228 -3.53 -14.43 -12.79
N SER A 229 -4.78 -14.88 -12.65
CA SER A 229 -5.87 -14.13 -12.02
C SER A 229 -6.08 -14.56 -10.58
N HIS A 230 -6.48 -13.63 -9.70
CA HIS A 230 -6.66 -13.87 -8.27
C HIS A 230 -8.12 -13.73 -7.88
N ALA A 231 -8.61 -14.54 -6.93
CA ALA A 231 -9.96 -14.48 -6.38
C ALA A 231 -10.00 -14.99 -4.94
N GLU A 232 -10.99 -14.53 -4.18
CA GLU A 232 -11.19 -14.95 -2.79
C GLU A 232 -12.06 -16.21 -2.69
N THR A 233 -12.92 -16.45 -3.66
CA THR A 233 -13.93 -17.51 -3.61
C THR A 233 -14.20 -18.12 -4.98
N LEU A 234 -14.83 -19.27 -4.96
CA LEU A 234 -15.47 -19.87 -6.12
C LEU A 234 -16.98 -19.53 -6.10
N ASP A 235 -17.63 -19.56 -7.27
CA ASP A 235 -19.07 -19.40 -7.35
C ASP A 235 -19.81 -20.63 -6.77
N LYS A 236 -21.12 -20.55 -6.68
CA LYS A 236 -21.95 -21.66 -6.14
C LYS A 236 -21.88 -22.95 -6.97
N TYR A 237 -21.31 -22.91 -8.15
CA TYR A 237 -21.09 -24.05 -9.03
C TYR A 237 -19.64 -24.56 -8.99
N GLY A 238 -18.78 -23.94 -8.18
CA GLY A 238 -17.37 -24.29 -8.05
C GLY A 238 -16.45 -23.69 -9.13
N ASN A 239 -16.90 -22.68 -9.86
CA ASN A 239 -16.06 -21.98 -10.85
C ASN A 239 -15.37 -20.77 -10.22
N PHE A 240 -14.30 -20.31 -10.86
CA PHE A 240 -13.56 -19.13 -10.42
C PHE A 240 -14.43 -17.87 -10.47
N TYR A 241 -14.46 -17.08 -9.37
CA TYR A 241 -15.39 -15.97 -9.23
C TYR A 241 -14.66 -14.65 -8.98
N THR A 242 -14.92 -13.66 -9.84
CA THR A 242 -14.26 -12.34 -9.81
C THR A 242 -15.22 -11.16 -9.83
N ALA A 243 -16.56 -11.37 -9.88
CA ALA A 243 -17.52 -10.27 -9.97
C ALA A 243 -17.47 -9.36 -8.73
N ASN A 244 -17.06 -9.89 -7.55
CA ASN A 244 -16.87 -9.12 -6.33
C ASN A 244 -15.63 -8.19 -6.37
N LEU A 245 -14.76 -8.34 -7.35
CA LEU A 245 -13.60 -7.46 -7.53
C LEU A 245 -13.97 -6.12 -8.17
N ARG A 246 -15.18 -5.97 -8.68
CA ARG A 246 -15.68 -4.81 -9.41
C ARG A 246 -14.82 -4.51 -10.64
N THR A 247 -14.08 -3.39 -10.66
CA THR A 247 -13.21 -3.03 -11.79
C THR A 247 -11.74 -3.47 -11.61
N ALA A 248 -11.37 -3.95 -10.42
CA ALA A 248 -10.01 -4.45 -10.17
C ALA A 248 -9.76 -5.73 -10.99
N ARG A 249 -8.67 -5.73 -11.77
CA ARG A 249 -8.31 -6.91 -12.58
C ARG A 249 -7.66 -8.01 -11.75
N ALA A 250 -6.93 -7.65 -10.70
CA ALA A 250 -6.19 -8.54 -9.80
C ALA A 250 -5.38 -9.60 -10.59
N ARG A 251 -4.58 -9.15 -11.57
CA ARG A 251 -3.98 -10.01 -12.58
C ARG A 251 -2.47 -9.78 -12.69
N VAL A 252 -1.71 -10.86 -12.82
CA VAL A 252 -0.27 -10.84 -13.11
C VAL A 252 -0.05 -11.43 -14.50
N GLU A 253 0.68 -10.70 -15.34
CA GLU A 253 1.12 -11.15 -16.66
C GLU A 253 2.65 -11.17 -16.70
N TYR A 254 3.21 -12.25 -17.23
CA TYR A 254 4.65 -12.44 -17.31
C TYR A 254 5.02 -13.01 -18.66
N ILE A 255 6.00 -12.40 -19.33
CA ILE A 255 6.62 -12.95 -20.56
C ILE A 255 7.99 -13.48 -20.20
N SER A 256 8.24 -14.75 -20.50
CA SER A 256 9.45 -15.45 -20.10
C SER A 256 10.69 -15.10 -20.93
N LYS A 257 11.85 -15.10 -20.29
CA LYS A 257 13.12 -15.36 -20.96
C LYS A 257 13.32 -16.87 -21.11
N LYS A 258 14.33 -17.30 -21.84
CA LYS A 258 14.67 -18.72 -21.98
C LYS A 258 15.28 -19.29 -20.69
N GLY A 259 14.87 -20.51 -20.29
CA GLY A 259 15.44 -21.30 -19.21
C GLY A 259 14.75 -21.08 -17.86
N ARG A 260 15.44 -21.52 -16.79
CA ARG A 260 14.90 -21.49 -15.43
C ARG A 260 14.84 -20.07 -14.88
N GLN A 261 13.71 -19.71 -14.32
CA GLN A 261 13.44 -18.39 -13.75
C GLN A 261 12.40 -18.45 -12.64
N THR A 262 12.48 -17.49 -11.73
CA THR A 262 11.52 -17.29 -10.65
C THR A 262 11.02 -15.86 -10.72
N TYR A 263 9.73 -15.66 -10.53
CA TYR A 263 9.12 -14.34 -10.56
C TYR A 263 8.09 -14.16 -9.47
N LYS A 264 8.01 -12.96 -8.91
CA LYS A 264 6.95 -12.42 -8.07
C LYS A 264 6.75 -10.94 -8.40
N PRO A 265 5.52 -10.40 -8.31
CA PRO A 265 5.25 -8.98 -8.57
C PRO A 265 6.05 -8.05 -7.64
N ASN A 266 6.33 -6.83 -8.13
CA ASN A 266 7.09 -5.82 -7.40
C ASN A 266 6.19 -4.78 -6.73
N PHE A 267 5.10 -4.32 -7.40
CA PHE A 267 4.40 -3.10 -7.06
C PHE A 267 2.88 -3.26 -6.95
N THR A 268 2.43 -4.43 -6.56
CA THR A 268 1.01 -4.75 -6.35
C THR A 268 0.83 -5.73 -5.21
N PHE A 269 -0.39 -5.87 -4.74
CA PHE A 269 -0.85 -6.97 -3.88
C PHE A 269 -2.32 -7.29 -4.19
N MET A 270 -2.72 -8.52 -3.90
CA MET A 270 -4.08 -9.01 -4.13
C MET A 270 -4.65 -9.54 -2.82
N GLY A 271 -5.98 -9.42 -2.65
CA GLY A 271 -6.73 -10.21 -1.68
C GLY A 271 -7.21 -11.49 -2.36
N PHE A 272 -6.75 -12.66 -1.91
CA PHE A 272 -7.07 -13.92 -2.58
C PHE A 272 -6.92 -15.15 -1.69
N ARG A 273 -7.63 -16.20 -2.05
CA ARG A 273 -7.41 -17.57 -1.64
C ARG A 273 -7.07 -18.46 -2.83
N TYR A 274 -7.63 -18.13 -3.99
CA TYR A 274 -7.51 -18.90 -5.21
C TYR A 274 -6.76 -18.10 -6.28
N ILE A 275 -5.96 -18.81 -7.09
CA ILE A 275 -5.49 -18.28 -8.36
C ILE A 275 -5.98 -19.15 -9.50
N ARG A 276 -6.24 -18.52 -10.64
CA ARG A 276 -6.51 -19.21 -11.91
C ARG A 276 -5.36 -18.95 -12.87
N LEU A 277 -4.88 -20.01 -13.49
CA LEU A 277 -3.90 -19.94 -14.54
C LEU A 277 -4.64 -19.75 -15.87
N ASP A 278 -4.76 -18.50 -16.33
CA ASP A 278 -5.44 -18.15 -17.57
C ASP A 278 -4.61 -18.50 -18.79
N ASP A 279 -3.29 -18.42 -18.65
CA ASP A 279 -2.28 -18.84 -19.62
C ASP A 279 -1.05 -19.38 -18.86
N TYR A 280 -0.57 -20.55 -19.25
CA TYR A 280 0.58 -21.17 -18.61
C TYR A 280 1.24 -22.17 -19.57
N PRO A 281 2.54 -22.04 -19.84
CA PRO A 281 3.26 -22.93 -20.74
C PRO A 281 3.52 -24.31 -20.12
N GLY A 282 3.05 -25.35 -20.75
CA GLY A 282 3.32 -26.74 -20.38
C GLY A 282 2.44 -27.25 -19.23
N LYS A 283 2.98 -28.24 -18.47
CA LYS A 283 2.26 -28.89 -17.38
C LYS A 283 2.23 -28.03 -16.14
N ILE A 284 1.06 -27.91 -15.52
CA ILE A 284 0.89 -27.24 -14.22
C ILE A 284 1.41 -28.14 -13.09
N GLU A 285 2.40 -27.64 -12.36
CA GLU A 285 3.01 -28.26 -11.20
C GLU A 285 2.75 -27.36 -9.98
N PRO A 286 1.74 -27.67 -9.13
CA PRO A 286 1.31 -26.81 -8.03
C PRO A 286 2.45 -26.41 -7.07
N GLU A 287 3.41 -27.28 -6.86
CA GLU A 287 4.58 -27.04 -6.00
C GLU A 287 5.50 -25.92 -6.46
N LYS A 288 5.42 -25.52 -7.72
CA LYS A 288 6.15 -24.37 -8.29
C LYS A 288 5.54 -23.02 -7.93
N PHE A 289 4.33 -23.01 -7.34
CA PHE A 289 3.64 -21.79 -6.91
C PHE A 289 3.74 -21.63 -5.39
N THR A 290 3.96 -20.41 -4.93
CA THR A 290 4.00 -20.07 -3.51
C THR A 290 3.27 -18.74 -3.30
N ALA A 291 2.17 -18.75 -2.55
CA ALA A 291 1.56 -17.52 -2.07
C ALA A 291 2.43 -16.91 -0.97
N ILE A 292 2.69 -15.62 -1.07
CA ILE A 292 3.45 -14.86 -0.08
C ILE A 292 2.48 -13.88 0.58
N GLU A 293 2.30 -14.02 1.90
CA GLU A 293 1.49 -13.07 2.68
C GLU A 293 2.23 -11.75 2.83
N VAL A 294 1.53 -10.63 2.55
CA VAL A 294 2.06 -9.27 2.68
C VAL A 294 1.10 -8.44 3.52
N TYR A 295 1.61 -7.87 4.60
CA TYR A 295 0.88 -6.94 5.48
C TYR A 295 1.86 -6.10 6.32
N SER A 296 1.37 -5.06 7.02
CA SER A 296 2.19 -4.24 7.92
C SER A 296 2.76 -5.08 9.05
N ASP A 297 4.05 -4.94 9.34
CA ASP A 297 4.81 -5.75 10.32
C ASP A 297 4.42 -5.40 11.76
N ILE A 298 3.12 -5.56 12.07
CA ILE A 298 2.53 -5.39 13.39
C ILE A 298 2.71 -6.65 14.24
N LYS A 299 3.26 -6.50 15.43
CA LYS A 299 3.52 -7.61 16.35
C LYS A 299 2.22 -8.14 16.93
N ARG A 300 1.99 -9.45 16.80
CA ARG A 300 0.87 -10.09 17.49
C ARG A 300 1.10 -10.12 19.00
N THR A 301 0.13 -9.61 19.78
CA THR A 301 0.16 -9.51 21.23
C THR A 301 -0.98 -10.25 21.91
N GLY A 302 -2.11 -10.42 21.22
CA GLY A 302 -3.29 -11.10 21.77
C GLY A 302 -3.41 -12.55 21.30
N HIS A 303 -3.76 -13.42 22.24
CA HIS A 303 -4.03 -14.84 21.99
C HIS A 303 -5.28 -15.27 22.74
N PHE A 304 -6.15 -16.00 22.07
CA PHE A 304 -7.37 -16.55 22.64
C PHE A 304 -7.59 -17.98 22.16
N SER A 305 -8.03 -18.84 23.07
CA SER A 305 -8.54 -20.17 22.76
C SER A 305 -9.56 -20.60 23.82
N CYS A 306 -10.53 -21.41 23.42
CA CYS A 306 -11.53 -22.00 24.30
C CYS A 306 -11.89 -23.42 23.85
N SER A 307 -12.77 -24.09 24.58
CA SER A 307 -13.24 -25.46 24.26
C SER A 307 -14.15 -25.55 23.03
N ASN A 308 -14.63 -24.41 22.50
CA ASN A 308 -15.51 -24.39 21.34
C ASN A 308 -14.70 -24.12 20.06
N GLU A 309 -14.58 -25.12 19.19
CA GLU A 309 -13.80 -25.03 17.94
C GLU A 309 -14.33 -23.98 16.94
N LEU A 310 -15.64 -23.73 16.92
CA LEU A 310 -16.21 -22.68 16.04
C LEU A 310 -15.79 -21.28 16.49
N VAL A 311 -15.71 -21.04 17.80
CA VAL A 311 -15.25 -19.78 18.36
C VAL A 311 -13.74 -19.59 18.10
N ASN A 312 -12.94 -20.65 18.26
CA ASN A 312 -11.52 -20.62 17.92
C ASN A 312 -11.30 -20.31 16.43
N ARG A 313 -12.12 -20.90 15.56
CA ARG A 313 -12.07 -20.63 14.11
C ARG A 313 -12.50 -19.20 13.80
N LEU A 314 -13.56 -18.69 14.43
CA LEU A 314 -13.98 -17.30 14.30
C LEU A 314 -12.83 -16.35 14.68
N TYR A 315 -12.20 -16.58 15.85
CA TYR A 315 -11.05 -15.78 16.26
C TYR A 315 -9.89 -15.84 15.25
N GLY A 316 -9.59 -17.03 14.73
CA GLY A 316 -8.59 -17.19 13.66
C GLY A 316 -8.93 -16.37 12.40
N ASN A 317 -10.21 -16.33 12.02
CA ASN A 317 -10.69 -15.54 10.88
C ASN A 317 -10.54 -14.02 11.14
N VAL A 318 -10.85 -13.55 12.37
CA VAL A 318 -10.65 -12.13 12.77
C VAL A 318 -9.18 -11.74 12.66
N ILE A 319 -8.27 -12.57 13.16
CA ILE A 319 -6.82 -12.36 13.05
C ILE A 319 -6.37 -12.27 11.58
N GLN A 320 -6.85 -13.19 10.74
CA GLN A 320 -6.49 -13.22 9.33
C GLN A 320 -7.08 -12.01 8.57
N SER A 321 -8.32 -11.62 8.89
CA SER A 321 -8.96 -10.44 8.32
C SER A 321 -8.19 -9.16 8.69
N GLN A 322 -7.79 -9.01 9.96
CA GLN A 322 -6.99 -7.86 10.39
C GLN A 322 -5.65 -7.78 9.64
N LYS A 323 -4.91 -8.89 9.49
CA LYS A 323 -3.69 -8.93 8.69
C LYS A 323 -3.94 -8.47 7.26
N SER A 324 -5.02 -8.99 6.63
CA SER A 324 -5.34 -8.72 5.23
C SER A 324 -5.80 -7.27 4.98
N ASN A 325 -6.27 -6.56 6.01
CA ASN A 325 -6.75 -5.19 5.91
C ASN A 325 -5.81 -4.16 6.56
N TYR A 326 -4.70 -4.60 7.19
CA TYR A 326 -3.70 -3.69 7.78
C TYR A 326 -2.44 -3.68 6.92
N LEU A 327 -2.52 -2.97 5.81
CA LEU A 327 -1.45 -2.82 4.83
C LEU A 327 -1.21 -1.32 4.62
N ASP A 328 -0.36 -0.76 5.47
CA ASP A 328 0.02 0.65 5.65
C ASP A 328 -1.10 1.57 6.18
N VAL A 329 -2.36 1.27 5.86
CA VAL A 329 -3.56 1.93 6.40
C VAL A 329 -4.60 0.87 6.78
N PRO A 330 -5.55 1.18 7.69
CA PRO A 330 -6.64 0.26 8.03
C PRO A 330 -7.68 0.26 6.91
N THR A 331 -7.56 -0.68 5.95
CA THR A 331 -8.45 -0.74 4.79
C THR A 331 -9.75 -1.47 5.11
N ASP A 332 -10.83 -1.12 4.38
CA ASP A 332 -12.15 -1.74 4.45
C ASP A 332 -12.20 -3.15 3.86
N CYS A 333 -11.39 -3.39 2.84
CA CYS A 333 -11.36 -4.65 2.12
C CYS A 333 -9.98 -4.91 1.50
N PRO A 334 -9.62 -6.19 1.20
CA PRO A 334 -8.30 -6.49 0.67
C PRO A 334 -8.24 -6.69 -0.85
N GLN A 335 -9.38 -6.81 -1.60
CA GLN A 335 -9.38 -7.47 -2.90
C GLN A 335 -9.86 -6.61 -4.09
N ARG A 336 -10.84 -5.71 -3.88
CA ARG A 336 -11.53 -4.97 -4.95
C ARG A 336 -10.92 -3.59 -5.19
N ASP A 337 -11.49 -2.83 -6.11
CA ASP A 337 -11.13 -1.45 -6.44
C ASP A 337 -11.56 -0.42 -5.38
N GLU A 338 -11.34 -0.73 -4.12
CA GLU A 338 -11.57 0.10 -2.94
C GLU A 338 -10.31 0.12 -2.08
N ARG A 339 -10.14 -0.77 -1.11
CA ARG A 339 -8.94 -0.91 -0.26
C ARG A 339 -8.51 0.43 0.32
N LEU A 340 -9.45 1.13 0.95
CA LEU A 340 -9.29 2.48 1.46
C LEU A 340 -9.32 2.53 2.98
N GLY A 341 -8.65 3.51 3.55
CA GLY A 341 -8.66 3.76 4.99
C GLY A 341 -9.96 4.43 5.45
N TRP A 342 -11.09 3.73 5.35
CA TRP A 342 -12.39 4.21 5.80
C TRP A 342 -12.37 4.48 7.30
N THR A 343 -12.73 5.70 7.68
CA THR A 343 -12.65 6.17 9.06
C THR A 343 -13.71 5.50 9.95
N GLY A 344 -14.89 5.20 9.41
CA GLY A 344 -15.94 4.46 10.11
C GLY A 344 -15.49 3.05 10.51
N ASP A 345 -14.94 2.31 9.55
CA ASP A 345 -14.39 0.95 9.78
C ASP A 345 -13.25 0.97 10.78
N ALA A 346 -12.31 1.92 10.62
CA ALA A 346 -11.17 2.05 11.52
C ALA A 346 -11.59 2.29 12.97
N GLN A 347 -12.54 3.22 13.23
CA GLN A 347 -12.95 3.55 14.59
C GLN A 347 -13.72 2.41 15.28
N VAL A 348 -14.54 1.67 14.54
CA VAL A 348 -15.27 0.51 15.08
C VAL A 348 -14.29 -0.62 15.45
N PHE A 349 -13.26 -0.84 14.63
CA PHE A 349 -12.35 -1.96 14.78
C PHE A 349 -11.11 -1.69 15.64
N VAL A 350 -10.72 -0.42 15.90
CA VAL A 350 -9.48 -0.07 16.61
C VAL A 350 -9.30 -0.78 17.94
N LYS A 351 -10.37 -0.94 18.72
CA LYS A 351 -10.33 -1.66 20.02
C LYS A 351 -10.02 -3.15 19.83
N THR A 352 -10.70 -3.80 18.90
CA THR A 352 -10.44 -5.20 18.56
C THR A 352 -9.02 -5.38 18.01
N ALA A 353 -8.59 -4.47 17.15
CA ALA A 353 -7.24 -4.47 16.60
C ALA A 353 -6.17 -4.42 17.69
N SER A 354 -6.37 -3.56 18.70
CA SER A 354 -5.46 -3.38 19.83
C SER A 354 -5.37 -4.60 20.76
N TYR A 355 -6.42 -5.42 20.83
CA TYR A 355 -6.37 -6.69 21.58
C TYR A 355 -5.56 -7.77 20.85
N ASN A 356 -5.52 -7.72 19.54
CA ASN A 356 -4.90 -8.76 18.72
C ASN A 356 -3.42 -8.50 18.44
N PHE A 357 -3.09 -7.23 18.16
CA PHE A 357 -1.75 -6.81 17.72
C PHE A 357 -1.35 -5.51 18.40
N ASP A 358 -0.05 -5.25 18.46
CA ASP A 358 0.50 -3.94 18.76
C ASP A 358 0.30 -3.02 17.55
N VAL A 359 -0.69 -2.14 17.63
CA VAL A 359 -1.08 -1.23 16.56
C VAL A 359 -0.80 0.24 16.87
N GLU A 360 -0.06 0.53 17.93
CA GLU A 360 0.20 1.90 18.38
C GLU A 360 0.84 2.75 17.26
N ARG A 361 1.98 2.30 16.74
CA ARG A 361 2.69 3.03 15.66
C ARG A 361 1.90 3.06 14.35
N PHE A 362 1.16 2.00 14.05
CA PHE A 362 0.32 1.92 12.87
C PHE A 362 -0.77 3.01 12.88
N PHE A 363 -1.50 3.14 14.00
CA PHE A 363 -2.50 4.19 14.15
C PHE A 363 -1.90 5.57 14.34
N ALA A 364 -0.75 5.72 15.01
CA ALA A 364 -0.08 7.01 15.16
C ALA A 364 0.23 7.65 13.80
N LYS A 365 0.75 6.87 12.83
CA LYS A 365 0.99 7.31 11.46
C LYS A 365 -0.32 7.68 10.75
N TRP A 366 -1.33 6.82 10.77
CA TRP A 366 -2.61 7.05 10.11
C TRP A 366 -3.37 8.25 10.69
N LEU A 367 -3.34 8.46 12.00
CA LEU A 367 -3.95 9.61 12.67
C LEU A 367 -3.20 10.92 12.35
N ALA A 368 -1.89 10.88 12.12
CA ALA A 368 -1.15 12.04 11.65
C ALA A 368 -1.56 12.43 10.23
N ASP A 369 -1.82 11.46 9.35
CA ASP A 369 -2.39 11.71 8.03
C ASP A 369 -3.82 12.30 8.15
N LEU A 370 -4.68 11.72 9.01
CA LEU A 370 -6.03 12.25 9.29
C LEU A 370 -5.99 13.71 9.73
N ALA A 371 -5.16 14.03 10.72
CA ALA A 371 -5.04 15.40 11.22
C ALA A 371 -4.54 16.38 10.14
N SER A 372 -3.64 15.93 9.26
CA SER A 372 -3.13 16.73 8.14
C SER A 372 -4.19 17.02 7.07
N GLU A 373 -5.19 16.13 6.94
CA GLU A 373 -6.25 16.23 5.93
C GLU A 373 -7.54 16.86 6.46
N GLN A 374 -7.63 17.12 7.77
CA GLN A 374 -8.79 17.74 8.38
C GLN A 374 -9.03 19.16 7.84
N TYR A 375 -10.25 19.45 7.44
CA TYR A 375 -10.65 20.74 6.87
C TYR A 375 -10.74 21.85 7.94
N ASP A 376 -10.66 23.12 7.51
CA ASP A 376 -10.70 24.27 8.43
C ASP A 376 -12.00 24.41 9.21
N PHE A 377 -13.10 23.99 8.64
CA PHE A 377 -14.40 23.96 9.33
C PHE A 377 -14.54 22.80 10.34
N GLY A 378 -13.54 21.94 10.48
CA GLY A 378 -13.49 20.82 11.43
C GLY A 378 -13.75 19.47 10.79
N GLY A 379 -14.27 19.41 9.57
CA GLY A 379 -14.61 18.16 8.89
C GLY A 379 -13.41 17.23 8.70
N VAL A 380 -13.67 15.93 8.77
CA VAL A 380 -12.69 14.85 8.53
C VAL A 380 -13.14 14.04 7.32
N PRO A 381 -12.30 13.86 6.29
CA PRO A 381 -12.63 12.99 5.17
C PRO A 381 -13.04 11.59 5.64
N ASN A 382 -14.04 10.99 4.98
CA ASN A 382 -14.49 9.64 5.34
C ASN A 382 -13.44 8.55 5.04
N ILE A 383 -12.43 8.87 4.24
CA ILE A 383 -11.29 8.00 3.92
C ILE A 383 -9.96 8.73 4.14
N ILE A 384 -9.00 8.05 4.73
CA ILE A 384 -7.65 8.58 4.98
C ILE A 384 -6.59 7.57 4.49
N PRO A 385 -5.66 7.98 3.63
CA PRO A 385 -5.57 9.24 2.88
C PRO A 385 -6.75 9.46 1.93
N ASN A 386 -7.14 10.73 1.70
CA ASN A 386 -8.30 11.07 0.88
C ASN A 386 -8.03 10.85 -0.62
N ALA A 387 -8.20 9.61 -1.07
CA ALA A 387 -8.02 9.22 -2.46
C ALA A 387 -9.10 9.78 -3.40
N MET A 388 -10.24 10.23 -2.87
CA MET A 388 -11.36 10.78 -3.66
C MET A 388 -11.34 12.30 -3.79
N ARG A 389 -10.25 12.95 -3.39
CA ARG A 389 -10.09 14.41 -3.38
C ARG A 389 -10.27 15.11 -4.74
N LYS A 390 -10.04 14.40 -5.86
CA LYS A 390 -10.29 14.94 -7.20
C LYS A 390 -11.76 14.86 -7.60
N THR A 391 -12.48 13.89 -7.07
CA THR A 391 -13.89 13.62 -7.41
C THR A 391 -14.85 14.35 -6.48
N ILE A 392 -14.48 14.51 -5.20
CA ILE A 392 -15.30 15.14 -4.18
C ILE A 392 -14.74 16.53 -3.87
N PRO A 393 -15.53 17.59 -4.05
CA PRO A 393 -15.10 18.94 -3.73
C PRO A 393 -14.65 19.09 -2.28
N PRO A 394 -13.61 19.90 -2.00
CA PRO A 394 -13.07 20.08 -0.65
C PRO A 394 -14.03 20.78 0.31
N ASP A 395 -15.06 21.45 -0.19
CA ASP A 395 -16.13 22.12 0.56
C ASP A 395 -17.40 21.27 0.69
N ASP A 396 -17.40 20.03 0.18
CA ASP A 396 -18.50 19.08 0.40
C ASP A 396 -18.56 18.62 1.86
N LYS A 397 -19.25 19.40 2.69
CA LYS A 397 -19.44 19.08 4.10
C LYS A 397 -20.15 17.74 4.32
N HIS A 398 -20.98 17.30 3.38
CA HIS A 398 -21.69 16.02 3.48
C HIS A 398 -20.74 14.83 3.41
N TRP A 399 -19.59 14.99 2.72
CA TRP A 399 -18.56 13.95 2.66
C TRP A 399 -17.55 13.99 3.81
N CYS A 400 -17.41 15.15 4.45
CA CYS A 400 -16.34 15.40 5.43
C CYS A 400 -16.87 15.64 6.86
N GLN A 401 -18.18 15.61 7.06
CA GLN A 401 -18.84 15.67 8.37
C GLN A 401 -19.91 14.58 8.44
N CYS A 402 -19.46 13.34 8.63
CA CYS A 402 -20.36 12.21 8.77
C CYS A 402 -20.18 11.59 10.15
N ALA A 403 -21.29 11.46 10.90
CA ALA A 403 -21.31 10.78 12.19
C ALA A 403 -20.80 9.33 12.04
N ALA A 404 -20.16 8.82 13.06
CA ALA A 404 -19.46 7.54 13.12
C ALA A 404 -18.20 7.47 12.24
N TRP A 405 -18.11 8.12 11.07
CA TRP A 405 -16.91 8.17 10.25
C TRP A 405 -15.89 9.18 10.78
N GLY A 406 -16.24 10.45 10.80
CA GLY A 406 -15.34 11.50 11.29
C GLY A 406 -15.01 11.39 12.79
N ASP A 407 -15.82 10.68 13.56
CA ASP A 407 -15.57 10.38 14.98
C ASP A 407 -14.28 9.59 15.22
N ALA A 408 -13.74 8.96 14.17
CA ALA A 408 -12.44 8.31 14.22
C ALA A 408 -11.33 9.21 14.77
N CYS A 409 -11.40 10.53 14.49
CA CYS A 409 -10.39 11.47 14.97
C CYS A 409 -10.40 11.67 16.50
N VAL A 410 -11.48 11.28 17.18
CA VAL A 410 -11.61 11.30 18.65
C VAL A 410 -11.49 9.89 19.23
N ILE A 411 -12.19 8.91 18.66
CA ILE A 411 -12.30 7.56 19.18
C ILE A 411 -10.97 6.82 19.03
N CYS A 412 -10.30 6.89 17.87
CA CYS A 412 -9.07 6.15 17.66
C CYS A 412 -7.93 6.59 18.59
N PRO A 413 -7.55 7.88 18.70
CA PRO A 413 -6.47 8.28 19.60
C PRO A 413 -6.80 7.99 21.07
N TRP A 414 -8.07 8.13 21.48
CA TRP A 414 -8.52 7.78 22.83
C TRP A 414 -8.36 6.28 23.10
N GLN A 415 -8.79 5.41 22.16
CA GLN A 415 -8.67 3.97 22.32
C GLN A 415 -7.20 3.51 22.35
N ILE A 416 -6.34 4.09 21.52
CA ILE A 416 -4.89 3.82 21.53
C ILE A 416 -4.29 4.21 22.88
N TYR A 417 -4.62 5.41 23.41
CA TYR A 417 -4.19 5.82 24.73
C TYR A 417 -4.65 4.87 25.84
N LEU A 418 -5.92 4.45 25.83
CA LEU A 418 -6.45 3.51 26.83
C LEU A 418 -5.72 2.15 26.81
N THR A 419 -5.27 1.73 25.63
CA THR A 419 -4.61 0.43 25.47
C THR A 419 -3.13 0.48 25.84
N TYR A 420 -2.40 1.49 25.41
CA TYR A 420 -0.94 1.56 25.52
C TYR A 420 -0.43 2.54 26.60
N GLY A 421 -1.29 3.42 27.12
CA GLY A 421 -0.95 4.39 28.15
C GLY A 421 -0.08 5.57 27.66
N ASN A 422 0.25 5.62 26.36
CA ASN A 422 1.07 6.67 25.78
C ASN A 422 0.27 7.96 25.58
N LYS A 423 0.55 8.98 26.35
CA LYS A 423 -0.13 10.29 26.28
C LYS A 423 0.27 11.09 25.04
N GLU A 424 1.41 10.82 24.44
CA GLU A 424 1.90 11.55 23.29
C GLU A 424 0.89 11.51 22.12
N ILE A 425 0.19 10.38 21.93
CA ILE A 425 -0.85 10.27 20.91
C ILE A 425 -1.98 11.30 21.11
N LEU A 426 -2.40 11.53 22.35
CA LEU A 426 -3.42 12.54 22.68
C LEU A 426 -2.88 13.95 22.47
N GLU A 427 -1.65 14.23 22.91
CA GLU A 427 -1.00 15.53 22.76
C GLU A 427 -0.90 15.92 21.28
N ARG A 428 -0.52 14.97 20.41
CA ARG A 428 -0.46 15.16 18.96
C ARG A 428 -1.84 15.37 18.32
N GLN A 429 -2.89 14.74 18.87
CA GLN A 429 -4.22 14.71 18.25
C GLN A 429 -5.23 15.70 18.85
N ILE A 430 -4.98 16.27 20.03
CA ILE A 430 -5.97 17.08 20.77
C ILE A 430 -6.53 18.25 19.98
N GLN A 431 -5.74 18.87 19.11
CA GLN A 431 -6.21 19.99 18.28
C GLN A 431 -7.17 19.50 17.20
N SER A 432 -6.86 18.37 16.56
CA SER A 432 -7.74 17.71 15.59
C SER A 432 -9.06 17.27 16.25
N MET A 433 -8.99 16.63 17.42
CA MET A 433 -10.15 16.20 18.20
C MET A 433 -11.07 17.38 18.53
N LYS A 434 -10.53 18.48 19.08
CA LYS A 434 -11.30 19.70 19.39
C LYS A 434 -11.92 20.30 18.14
N LYS A 435 -11.15 20.40 17.06
CA LYS A 435 -11.61 20.97 15.80
C LYS A 435 -12.79 20.18 15.22
N TRP A 436 -12.79 18.85 15.34
CA TRP A 436 -13.92 18.00 14.96
C TRP A 436 -15.17 18.30 15.80
N VAL A 437 -15.06 18.23 17.12
CA VAL A 437 -16.18 18.48 18.04
C VAL A 437 -16.79 19.87 17.81
N GLU A 438 -15.94 20.90 17.68
CA GLU A 438 -16.40 22.27 17.40
C GLU A 438 -17.02 22.41 16.00
N GLY A 439 -16.51 21.69 15.01
CA GLY A 439 -17.07 21.63 13.67
C GLY A 439 -18.48 21.04 13.67
N VAL A 440 -18.67 19.93 14.37
CA VAL A 440 -19.99 19.29 14.56
C VAL A 440 -20.94 20.21 15.31
N ARG A 441 -20.50 20.81 16.43
CA ARG A 441 -21.29 21.72 17.26
C ARG A 441 -21.84 22.93 16.46
N ARG A 442 -21.08 23.38 15.45
CA ARG A 442 -21.45 24.52 14.60
C ARG A 442 -22.19 24.14 13.32
N SER A 443 -22.41 22.85 13.06
CA SER A 443 -22.97 22.39 11.79
C SER A 443 -24.52 22.50 11.72
N GLY A 444 -25.20 22.52 12.86
CA GLY A 444 -26.67 22.61 12.97
C GLY A 444 -27.18 23.86 13.64
N ASP A 445 -28.50 23.98 13.72
CA ASP A 445 -29.20 25.10 14.37
C ASP A 445 -29.14 25.03 15.90
N ASN A 446 -28.86 23.85 16.45
CA ASN A 446 -28.75 23.60 17.88
C ASN A 446 -27.38 22.97 18.17
N GLU A 447 -26.55 23.63 19.00
CA GLU A 447 -25.20 23.18 19.33
C GLU A 447 -25.16 21.82 20.09
N TYR A 448 -26.26 21.38 20.65
CA TYR A 448 -26.38 20.11 21.40
C TYR A 448 -27.11 19.02 20.62
N LEU A 449 -27.52 19.28 19.37
CA LEU A 449 -28.23 18.32 18.55
C LEU A 449 -27.69 18.39 17.11
N TRP A 450 -26.98 17.36 16.70
CA TRP A 450 -26.50 17.25 15.31
C TRP A 450 -27.63 16.73 14.41
N ASN A 451 -28.39 17.64 13.84
CA ASN A 451 -29.54 17.37 12.99
C ASN A 451 -29.41 17.95 11.58
N SER A 452 -28.19 18.09 11.10
CA SER A 452 -27.90 18.69 9.80
C SER A 452 -26.90 17.85 9.01
N GLY A 453 -26.86 18.05 7.69
CA GLY A 453 -25.94 17.38 6.80
C GLY A 453 -26.44 16.00 6.34
N ARG A 454 -25.65 15.30 5.53
CA ARG A 454 -25.92 13.95 5.07
C ARG A 454 -25.18 12.96 5.96
N MET A 455 -25.92 12.00 6.52
CA MET A 455 -25.34 10.89 7.29
C MET A 455 -25.35 9.61 6.46
N LEU A 456 -24.40 8.73 6.71
CA LEU A 456 -24.37 7.40 6.08
C LEU A 456 -25.30 6.40 6.81
N GLY A 457 -25.81 6.78 7.98
CA GLY A 457 -26.78 6.01 8.74
C GLY A 457 -26.32 4.61 9.11
N ASP A 458 -27.25 3.69 9.21
CA ASP A 458 -26.99 2.27 9.35
C ASP A 458 -26.58 1.70 7.98
N TRP A 459 -25.27 1.78 7.69
CA TRP A 459 -24.70 1.43 6.39
C TRP A 459 -24.97 -0.03 6.03
N LEU A 460 -25.46 -0.26 4.82
CA LEU A 460 -25.85 -1.59 4.30
C LEU A 460 -26.99 -2.27 5.07
N ALA A 461 -27.89 -1.49 5.66
CA ALA A 461 -29.13 -2.00 6.25
C ALA A 461 -30.05 -2.54 5.14
N THR A 462 -29.79 -3.76 4.70
CA THR A 462 -30.52 -4.41 3.57
C THR A 462 -31.96 -4.73 3.89
N ASP A 463 -32.38 -4.64 5.16
CA ASP A 463 -33.73 -4.83 5.68
C ASP A 463 -34.45 -3.51 5.96
N ALA A 464 -33.88 -2.36 5.56
CA ALA A 464 -34.50 -1.07 5.72
C ALA A 464 -35.84 -1.00 4.97
N SER A 465 -36.91 -0.56 5.68
CA SER A 465 -38.28 -0.54 5.17
C SER A 465 -38.49 0.42 4.00
N ASP A 466 -37.61 1.42 3.86
CA ASP A 466 -37.62 2.41 2.77
C ASP A 466 -36.83 1.95 1.54
N GLY A 467 -36.20 0.75 1.58
CA GLY A 467 -35.35 0.23 0.53
C GLY A 467 -34.02 0.97 0.35
N SER A 468 -33.68 1.87 1.29
CA SER A 468 -32.40 2.57 1.27
C SER A 468 -31.27 1.66 1.70
N TRP A 469 -30.07 1.88 1.13
CA TRP A 469 -28.85 1.19 1.56
C TRP A 469 -28.36 1.69 2.94
N ASN A 470 -28.89 2.79 3.42
CA ASN A 470 -28.40 3.56 4.55
C ASN A 470 -29.35 3.53 5.76
N GLY A 471 -30.32 2.64 5.80
CA GLY A 471 -31.16 2.39 6.96
C GLY A 471 -31.76 3.65 7.62
N GLY A 472 -32.30 4.58 6.82
CA GLY A 472 -32.80 5.84 7.34
C GLY A 472 -31.71 6.88 7.55
N SER A 473 -30.78 6.99 6.60
CA SER A 473 -29.67 7.96 6.61
C SER A 473 -30.10 9.42 6.71
N ASP A 474 -31.37 9.71 6.42
CA ASP A 474 -31.97 11.03 6.58
C ASP A 474 -32.48 11.28 8.02
N GLN A 475 -32.39 10.25 8.89
CA GLN A 475 -32.70 10.40 10.30
C GLN A 475 -31.42 10.77 11.07
N TYR A 476 -31.57 11.76 11.91
CA TYR A 476 -30.49 12.33 12.71
C TYR A 476 -30.16 11.46 13.93
N PHE A 477 -28.91 11.39 14.29
CA PHE A 477 -28.42 10.71 15.50
C PHE A 477 -28.39 11.66 16.70
#